data_6f9cb7553d5aa8cd6dc2d287785439fe
#
_entry.id   6f9cb7553d5aa8cd6dc2d287785439fe
#
_cell.length_a   1.000
_cell.length_b   1.000
_cell.length_c   1.000
_cell.angle_alpha   90.00
_cell.angle_beta   90.00
_cell.angle_gamma   90.00
#
_symmetry.space_group_name_H-M   'P 1'
#
loop_
_entity.id
_entity.type
_entity.pdbx_description
1 polymer ?
#
loop_
_entity_poly.entity_id
_entity_poly.type
_entity_poly.pdbx_seq_one_letter_code
_entity_poly.pdbx_strand_id
1 'polypeptide(L)'
;MVVVLLLGGAAPARAGEAPAAGRMVERSFTNQAGTRRYLLYVPKAGSTGRPLMVWLHGCGRPGTMEAGHALARVAEERGFSLAYPLQDRAANAENCWNWLGPTDRHRGSGEASIIAGITTTLQRELDIDPARVYVGGYSAGGAMTTVMGAAYPDLYAAIAPASGAPYALDASGASAAAEMGARARPVPVFLLQGVADEISVYPIGRSNLLQWLGTDDRVDDGRANGSVSVVPATTVPQLPGPDSPLPLVVESYRAGDGCLLGQFLTSPAEHLVDGLLLYEDTGLGLQRQMMDFLLAHRRGGPRQACG
;
A
#
# COMPACT_ATOMS: atom_id res chain seq x y z
N MET A 1 -40.97 32.63 -27.62
CA MET A 1 -40.80 31.22 -27.24
C MET A 1 -39.47 31.08 -26.52
N VAL A 2 -39.49 31.13 -25.19
CA VAL A 2 -38.29 31.10 -24.36
C VAL A 2 -38.05 29.64 -23.97
N VAL A 3 -36.93 29.07 -24.42
CA VAL A 3 -36.49 27.73 -24.02
C VAL A 3 -35.71 27.87 -22.74
N VAL A 4 -36.26 27.40 -21.61
CA VAL A 4 -35.57 27.28 -20.33
C VAL A 4 -34.83 25.94 -20.35
N LEU A 5 -33.50 26.00 -20.48
CA LEU A 5 -32.62 24.85 -20.22
C LEU A 5 -32.55 24.62 -18.71
N LEU A 6 -33.19 23.55 -18.25
CA LEU A 6 -32.97 23.01 -16.90
C LEU A 6 -31.60 22.31 -16.86
N LEU A 7 -30.60 23.00 -16.33
CA LEU A 7 -29.35 22.39 -15.92
C LEU A 7 -29.63 21.49 -14.68
N GLY A 8 -29.71 20.20 -14.90
CA GLY A 8 -29.75 19.20 -13.85
C GLY A 8 -28.40 19.18 -13.11
N GLY A 9 -28.31 19.93 -12.02
CA GLY A 9 -27.17 19.84 -11.11
C GLY A 9 -27.21 18.49 -10.41
N ALA A 10 -26.19 17.66 -10.63
CA ALA A 10 -25.94 16.49 -9.80
C ALA A 10 -25.69 16.99 -8.37
N ALA A 11 -26.53 16.61 -7.44
CA ALA A 11 -26.35 16.90 -6.02
C ALA A 11 -25.03 16.31 -5.54
N PRO A 12 -24.21 17.03 -4.74
CA PRO A 12 -23.01 16.46 -4.14
C PRO A 12 -23.43 15.30 -3.24
N ALA A 13 -22.76 14.15 -3.41
CA ALA A 13 -22.97 13.00 -2.55
C ALA A 13 -22.76 13.41 -1.09
N ARG A 14 -23.77 13.18 -0.24
CA ARG A 14 -23.70 13.48 1.20
C ARG A 14 -22.53 12.73 1.82
N ALA A 15 -21.59 13.44 2.41
CA ALA A 15 -20.64 12.87 3.35
C ALA A 15 -21.45 12.23 4.49
N GLY A 16 -21.34 10.91 4.67
CA GLY A 16 -21.91 10.24 5.84
C GLY A 16 -22.67 8.95 5.63
N GLU A 17 -23.01 8.54 4.40
CA GLU A 17 -23.68 7.26 4.18
C GLU A 17 -22.65 6.16 3.84
N ALA A 18 -22.56 5.14 4.69
CA ALA A 18 -21.73 3.97 4.40
C ALA A 18 -22.16 3.32 3.07
N PRO A 19 -21.23 2.88 2.21
CA PRO A 19 -21.61 2.23 0.96
C PRO A 19 -22.40 0.95 1.25
N ALA A 20 -23.36 0.65 0.38
CA ALA A 20 -24.04 -0.63 0.43
C ALA A 20 -22.98 -1.76 0.30
N ALA A 21 -22.97 -2.68 1.26
CA ALA A 21 -21.99 -3.75 1.37
C ALA A 21 -21.86 -4.55 0.04
N GLY A 22 -20.63 -4.88 -0.33
CA GLY A 22 -20.31 -5.57 -1.59
C GLY A 22 -20.37 -4.69 -2.84
N ARG A 23 -20.37 -3.36 -2.70
CA ARG A 23 -20.34 -2.42 -3.83
C ARG A 23 -19.14 -1.48 -3.74
N MET A 24 -18.56 -1.19 -4.91
CA MET A 24 -17.57 -0.13 -5.07
C MET A 24 -18.30 1.20 -5.25
N VAL A 25 -17.94 2.23 -4.46
CA VAL A 25 -18.51 3.58 -4.58
C VAL A 25 -17.38 4.59 -4.69
N GLU A 26 -17.60 5.64 -5.47
CA GLU A 26 -16.67 6.77 -5.56
C GLU A 26 -16.97 7.79 -4.47
N ARG A 27 -15.92 8.28 -3.82
CA ARG A 27 -15.94 9.34 -2.82
C ARG A 27 -14.83 10.36 -3.07
N SER A 28 -14.81 11.43 -2.32
CA SER A 28 -13.75 12.43 -2.35
C SER A 28 -13.34 12.85 -0.96
N PHE A 29 -12.08 13.25 -0.83
CA PHE A 29 -11.50 13.84 0.36
C PHE A 29 -10.78 15.13 -0.01
N THR A 30 -10.91 16.16 0.82
CA THR A 30 -10.29 17.47 0.64
C THR A 30 -9.60 17.93 1.92
N ASN A 31 -8.37 18.41 1.78
CA ASN A 31 -7.65 19.15 2.82
C ASN A 31 -6.90 20.34 2.20
N GLN A 32 -6.00 20.97 2.95
CA GLN A 32 -5.23 22.13 2.47
C GLN A 32 -4.30 21.79 1.28
N ALA A 33 -3.90 20.53 1.11
CA ALA A 33 -3.05 20.06 0.02
C ALA A 33 -3.83 19.78 -1.28
N GLY A 34 -5.16 19.78 -1.23
CA GLY A 34 -6.02 19.59 -2.39
C GLY A 34 -7.11 18.53 -2.18
N THR A 35 -7.71 18.12 -3.29
CA THR A 35 -8.78 17.11 -3.33
C THR A 35 -8.31 15.87 -4.07
N ARG A 36 -8.69 14.69 -3.57
CA ARG A 36 -8.56 13.42 -4.31
C ARG A 36 -9.86 12.64 -4.23
N ARG A 37 -10.26 12.10 -5.36
CA ARG A 37 -11.30 11.06 -5.42
C ARG A 37 -10.70 9.74 -4.99
N TYR A 38 -11.53 8.84 -4.51
CA TYR A 38 -11.13 7.47 -4.20
C TYR A 38 -12.33 6.53 -4.37
N LEU A 39 -12.03 5.31 -4.78
CA LEU A 39 -13.02 4.23 -4.77
C LEU A 39 -12.98 3.56 -3.39
N LEU A 40 -14.14 3.22 -2.86
CA LEU A 40 -14.29 2.53 -1.58
C LEU A 40 -15.12 1.28 -1.77
N TYR A 41 -14.58 0.15 -1.32
CA TYR A 41 -15.28 -1.12 -1.22
C TYR A 41 -15.41 -1.51 0.25
N VAL A 42 -16.63 -1.92 0.65
CA VAL A 42 -16.90 -2.49 1.97
C VAL A 42 -17.44 -3.91 1.75
N PRO A 43 -16.85 -4.95 2.36
CA PRO A 43 -17.33 -6.33 2.19
C PRO A 43 -18.75 -6.50 2.74
N LYS A 44 -19.48 -7.50 2.25
CA LYS A 44 -20.86 -7.82 2.71
C LYS A 44 -20.92 -8.08 4.22
N ALA A 45 -19.84 -8.60 4.79
CA ALA A 45 -19.74 -8.84 6.23
C ALA A 45 -19.60 -7.55 7.07
N GLY A 46 -19.59 -6.35 6.43
CA GLY A 46 -19.43 -5.05 7.09
C GLY A 46 -17.98 -4.66 7.35
N SER A 47 -17.78 -3.53 8.02
CA SER A 47 -16.45 -2.93 8.27
C SER A 47 -16.07 -2.85 9.75
N THR A 48 -17.03 -2.87 10.66
CA THR A 48 -16.82 -2.67 12.10
C THR A 48 -15.79 -3.64 12.68
N GLY A 49 -14.74 -3.09 13.31
CA GLY A 49 -13.65 -3.85 13.88
C GLY A 49 -12.79 -4.62 12.86
N ARG A 50 -12.93 -4.32 11.56
CA ARG A 50 -12.23 -5.03 10.48
C ARG A 50 -11.04 -4.25 9.94
N PRO A 51 -10.14 -4.90 9.16
CA PRO A 51 -9.01 -4.24 8.54
C PRO A 51 -9.42 -3.26 7.43
N LEU A 52 -8.50 -2.31 7.15
CA LEU A 52 -8.54 -1.44 5.99
C LEU A 52 -7.26 -1.60 5.17
N MET A 53 -7.40 -1.80 3.87
CA MET A 53 -6.32 -1.71 2.88
C MET A 53 -6.49 -0.44 2.06
N VAL A 54 -5.43 0.36 1.95
CA VAL A 54 -5.33 1.50 1.02
C VAL A 54 -4.38 1.11 -0.09
N TRP A 55 -4.87 1.11 -1.35
CA TRP A 55 -4.09 0.70 -2.50
C TRP A 55 -3.83 1.87 -3.45
N LEU A 56 -2.56 2.12 -3.77
CA LEU A 56 -2.10 3.24 -4.59
C LEU A 56 -1.71 2.72 -5.99
N HIS A 57 -2.38 3.24 -7.03
CA HIS A 57 -2.14 2.82 -8.42
C HIS A 57 -0.80 3.33 -8.98
N GLY A 58 -0.33 2.74 -10.07
CA GLY A 58 0.81 3.22 -10.86
C GLY A 58 0.47 4.40 -11.77
N CYS A 59 1.46 4.93 -12.48
CA CYS A 59 1.28 6.01 -13.46
C CYS A 59 0.29 5.63 -14.58
N GLY A 60 -0.39 6.64 -15.12
CA GLY A 60 -1.25 6.51 -16.30
C GLY A 60 -2.56 5.74 -16.08
N ARG A 61 -2.81 5.22 -14.89
CA ARG A 61 -3.95 4.35 -14.58
C ARG A 61 -4.78 4.82 -13.39
N PRO A 62 -5.29 6.08 -13.36
CA PRO A 62 -6.23 6.46 -12.33
C PRO A 62 -7.54 5.71 -12.57
N GLY A 63 -7.80 4.73 -11.74
CA GLY A 63 -9.14 4.13 -11.68
C GLY A 63 -9.55 3.32 -12.90
N THR A 64 -8.69 2.50 -13.46
CA THR A 64 -9.20 1.31 -14.13
C THR A 64 -9.89 0.51 -13.01
N MET A 65 -11.20 0.58 -13.01
CA MET A 65 -12.05 -0.13 -12.04
C MET A 65 -11.75 -1.63 -12.00
N GLU A 66 -11.21 -2.16 -13.10
CA GLU A 66 -10.71 -3.51 -13.25
C GLU A 66 -9.66 -3.88 -12.20
N ALA A 67 -8.72 -2.97 -11.92
CA ALA A 67 -7.70 -3.18 -10.89
C ALA A 67 -8.28 -3.26 -9.46
N GLY A 68 -9.31 -2.48 -9.17
CA GLY A 68 -10.03 -2.54 -7.90
C GLY A 68 -10.86 -3.81 -7.74
N HIS A 69 -11.30 -4.44 -8.83
CA HIS A 69 -12.17 -5.61 -8.78
C HIS A 69 -11.47 -6.86 -8.26
N ALA A 70 -10.25 -7.14 -8.70
CA ALA A 70 -9.52 -8.31 -8.25
C ALA A 70 -9.19 -8.22 -6.75
N LEU A 71 -8.64 -7.11 -6.29
CA LEU A 71 -8.38 -6.91 -4.85
C LEU A 71 -9.67 -6.79 -4.04
N ALA A 72 -10.78 -6.29 -4.61
CA ALA A 72 -12.09 -6.28 -3.96
C ALA A 72 -12.66 -7.70 -3.76
N ARG A 73 -12.34 -8.66 -4.64
CA ARG A 73 -12.68 -10.07 -4.42
C ARG A 73 -11.92 -10.64 -3.22
N VAL A 74 -10.63 -10.35 -3.11
CA VAL A 74 -9.84 -10.74 -1.93
C VAL A 74 -10.36 -10.03 -0.67
N ALA A 75 -10.80 -8.77 -0.80
CA ALA A 75 -11.42 -8.02 0.29
C ALA A 75 -12.71 -8.69 0.79
N GLU A 76 -13.55 -9.19 -0.11
CA GLU A 76 -14.73 -9.97 0.25
C GLU A 76 -14.35 -11.29 0.95
N GLU A 77 -13.35 -12.01 0.41
CA GLU A 77 -12.89 -13.29 0.95
C GLU A 77 -12.26 -13.16 2.34
N ARG A 78 -11.41 -12.15 2.55
CA ARG A 78 -10.64 -11.93 3.80
C ARG A 78 -11.31 -10.97 4.78
N GLY A 79 -12.40 -10.33 4.36
CA GLY A 79 -13.21 -9.46 5.21
C GLY A 79 -12.52 -8.15 5.59
N PHE A 80 -11.88 -7.45 4.67
CA PHE A 80 -11.32 -6.11 4.87
C PHE A 80 -11.98 -5.07 3.96
N SER A 81 -12.00 -3.81 4.40
CA SER A 81 -12.41 -2.70 3.53
C SER A 81 -11.24 -2.25 2.66
N LEU A 82 -11.54 -1.82 1.43
CA LEU A 82 -10.52 -1.39 0.47
C LEU A 82 -10.80 0.05 0.03
N ALA A 83 -9.81 0.92 0.20
CA ALA A 83 -9.79 2.27 -0.37
C ALA A 83 -8.78 2.34 -1.51
N TYR A 84 -9.19 2.98 -2.60
CA TYR A 84 -8.41 3.10 -3.81
C TYR A 84 -8.31 4.58 -4.21
N PRO A 85 -7.38 5.37 -3.61
CA PRO A 85 -7.19 6.78 -3.97
C PRO A 85 -6.81 6.93 -5.44
N LEU A 86 -7.34 7.97 -6.09
CA LEU A 86 -7.15 8.24 -7.51
C LEU A 86 -6.35 9.53 -7.68
N GLN A 87 -5.21 9.43 -8.36
CA GLN A 87 -4.42 10.61 -8.69
C GLN A 87 -5.12 11.44 -9.77
N ASP A 88 -4.99 12.76 -9.67
CA ASP A 88 -5.57 13.71 -10.60
C ASP A 88 -4.52 14.22 -11.61
N ARG A 89 -4.93 14.37 -12.88
CA ARG A 89 -4.09 14.97 -13.92
C ARG A 89 -3.72 16.43 -13.62
N ALA A 90 -4.53 17.13 -12.86
CA ALA A 90 -4.21 18.50 -12.42
C ALA A 90 -3.04 18.52 -11.41
N ALA A 91 -2.83 17.43 -10.67
CA ALA A 91 -1.70 17.31 -9.74
C ALA A 91 -0.46 16.69 -10.41
N ASN A 92 -0.66 15.81 -11.40
CA ASN A 92 0.40 15.20 -12.18
C ASN A 92 -0.14 14.79 -13.56
N ALA A 93 0.44 15.32 -14.64
CA ALA A 93 -0.06 15.15 -16.01
C ALA A 93 -0.12 13.68 -16.47
N GLU A 94 0.72 12.81 -15.89
CA GLU A 94 0.78 11.38 -16.17
C GLU A 94 0.02 10.55 -15.14
N ASN A 95 -0.70 11.19 -14.23
CA ASN A 95 -1.36 10.54 -13.09
C ASN A 95 -0.40 9.71 -12.21
N CYS A 96 0.88 10.07 -12.14
CA CYS A 96 1.82 9.49 -11.18
C CYS A 96 1.65 10.13 -9.81
N TRP A 97 1.79 9.38 -8.74
CA TRP A 97 1.98 9.95 -7.42
C TRP A 97 3.31 10.71 -7.36
N ASN A 98 3.32 11.89 -6.71
CA ASN A 98 4.49 12.78 -6.64
C ASN A 98 5.45 12.38 -5.51
N TRP A 99 5.79 11.11 -5.41
CA TRP A 99 6.55 10.49 -4.32
C TRP A 99 7.97 11.06 -4.09
N LEU A 100 8.58 11.73 -5.10
CA LEU A 100 9.84 12.47 -4.98
C LEU A 100 9.64 13.93 -4.62
N GLY A 101 8.42 14.44 -4.75
CA GLY A 101 8.11 15.84 -4.46
C GLY A 101 8.45 16.21 -3.01
N PRO A 102 9.24 17.26 -2.77
CA PRO A 102 9.60 17.63 -1.40
C PRO A 102 8.42 18.04 -0.55
N THR A 103 7.31 18.46 -1.16
CA THR A 103 6.06 18.79 -0.47
C THR A 103 5.15 17.58 -0.29
N ASP A 104 5.35 16.50 -1.04
CA ASP A 104 4.41 15.39 -1.15
C ASP A 104 4.81 14.16 -0.34
N ARG A 105 6.03 14.13 0.17
CA ARG A 105 6.62 12.98 0.86
C ARG A 105 6.74 13.10 2.38
N HIS A 106 6.33 14.23 2.94
CA HIS A 106 6.43 14.47 4.39
C HIS A 106 5.09 14.43 5.09
N ARG A 107 5.13 14.11 6.38
CA ARG A 107 3.93 14.13 7.22
C ARG A 107 3.27 15.50 7.24
N GLY A 108 1.95 15.52 7.07
CA GLY A 108 1.13 16.74 7.16
C GLY A 108 1.14 17.61 5.91
N SER A 109 1.86 17.22 4.86
CA SER A 109 1.94 18.01 3.62
C SER A 109 1.61 17.18 2.38
N GLY A 110 1.24 17.84 1.30
CA GLY A 110 1.06 17.29 -0.03
C GLY A 110 0.19 16.03 -0.09
N GLU A 111 0.54 15.16 -1.02
CA GLU A 111 -0.22 13.93 -1.28
C GLU A 111 -0.19 12.95 -0.09
N ALA A 112 0.91 12.89 0.65
CA ALA A 112 0.98 12.06 1.85
C ALA A 112 -0.10 12.46 2.87
N SER A 113 -0.38 13.75 3.03
CA SER A 113 -1.43 14.24 3.93
C SER A 113 -2.84 13.91 3.44
N ILE A 114 -3.05 13.89 2.11
CA ILE A 114 -4.35 13.54 1.52
C ILE A 114 -4.63 12.05 1.73
N ILE A 115 -3.66 11.18 1.42
CA ILE A 115 -3.79 9.72 1.59
C ILE A 115 -4.03 9.36 3.06
N ALA A 116 -3.28 9.96 3.98
CA ALA A 116 -3.49 9.78 5.41
C ALA A 116 -4.86 10.31 5.88
N GLY A 117 -5.32 11.42 5.30
CA GLY A 117 -6.63 11.99 5.58
C GLY A 117 -7.77 11.08 5.12
N ILE A 118 -7.69 10.50 3.92
CA ILE A 118 -8.63 9.47 3.45
C ILE A 118 -8.65 8.31 4.45
N THR A 119 -7.46 7.80 4.81
CA THR A 119 -7.32 6.66 5.72
C THR A 119 -7.97 6.91 7.07
N THR A 120 -7.63 8.03 7.72
CA THR A 120 -8.17 8.37 9.05
C THR A 120 -9.66 8.68 9.03
N THR A 121 -10.16 9.26 7.95
CA THR A 121 -11.59 9.46 7.74
C THR A 121 -12.32 8.12 7.67
N LEU A 122 -11.82 7.18 6.89
CA LEU A 122 -12.40 5.85 6.77
C LEU A 122 -12.30 5.03 8.05
N GLN A 123 -11.20 5.16 8.81
CA GLN A 123 -11.09 4.51 10.13
C GLN A 123 -12.24 4.90 11.04
N ARG A 124 -12.57 6.19 11.09
CA ARG A 124 -13.63 6.71 11.95
C ARG A 124 -15.03 6.38 11.42
N GLU A 125 -15.28 6.59 10.12
CA GLU A 125 -16.60 6.43 9.51
C GLU A 125 -17.05 4.97 9.42
N LEU A 126 -16.11 4.05 9.23
CA LEU A 126 -16.36 2.63 9.05
C LEU A 126 -16.06 1.79 10.31
N ASP A 127 -15.68 2.43 11.41
CA ASP A 127 -15.29 1.76 12.65
C ASP A 127 -14.21 0.67 12.40
N ILE A 128 -13.17 1.03 11.63
CA ILE A 128 -12.07 0.14 11.29
C ILE A 128 -11.20 -0.13 12.51
N ASP A 129 -10.70 -1.36 12.65
CA ASP A 129 -9.69 -1.70 13.67
C ASP A 129 -8.42 -0.86 13.43
N PRO A 130 -8.09 0.10 14.32
CA PRO A 130 -6.96 0.99 14.12
C PRO A 130 -5.60 0.27 14.14
N ALA A 131 -5.54 -0.95 14.64
CA ALA A 131 -4.34 -1.77 14.64
C ALA A 131 -4.14 -2.54 13.32
N ARG A 132 -5.14 -2.58 12.43
CA ARG A 132 -5.11 -3.35 11.19
C ARG A 132 -5.40 -2.49 9.96
N VAL A 133 -4.58 -1.46 9.77
CA VAL A 133 -4.62 -0.57 8.60
C VAL A 133 -3.35 -0.76 7.80
N TYR A 134 -3.47 -0.96 6.52
CA TYR A 134 -2.36 -1.27 5.62
C TYR A 134 -2.37 -0.34 4.43
N VAL A 135 -1.19 -0.11 3.85
CA VAL A 135 -1.04 0.59 2.59
C VAL A 135 -0.15 -0.20 1.65
N GLY A 136 -0.52 -0.26 0.40
CA GLY A 136 0.27 -0.86 -0.65
C GLY A 136 0.06 -0.12 -1.96
N GLY A 137 0.82 -0.49 -2.95
CA GLY A 137 0.69 0.13 -4.26
C GLY A 137 1.72 -0.40 -5.24
N TYR A 138 1.55 0.00 -6.50
CA TYR A 138 2.34 -0.48 -7.62
C TYR A 138 3.04 0.69 -8.33
N SER A 139 4.31 0.50 -8.77
CA SER A 139 5.08 1.48 -9.53
C SER A 139 5.20 2.82 -8.75
N ALA A 140 4.74 3.94 -9.28
CA ALA A 140 4.67 5.21 -8.55
C ALA A 140 3.85 5.09 -7.25
N GLY A 141 2.78 4.27 -7.24
CA GLY A 141 2.02 3.94 -6.03
C GLY A 141 2.83 3.10 -5.04
N GLY A 142 3.68 2.20 -5.53
CA GLY A 142 4.63 1.44 -4.72
C GLY A 142 5.66 2.36 -4.05
N ALA A 143 6.20 3.33 -4.80
CA ALA A 143 7.09 4.34 -4.24
C ALA A 143 6.37 5.26 -3.23
N MET A 144 5.11 5.66 -3.52
CA MET A 144 4.30 6.43 -2.57
C MET A 144 3.94 5.61 -1.32
N THR A 145 3.84 4.28 -1.43
CA THR A 145 3.66 3.38 -0.27
C THR A 145 4.83 3.49 0.70
N THR A 146 6.08 3.59 0.22
CA THR A 146 7.25 3.79 1.08
C THR A 146 7.23 5.16 1.77
N VAL A 147 6.73 6.19 1.09
CA VAL A 147 6.45 7.50 1.70
C VAL A 147 5.45 7.37 2.84
N MET A 148 4.34 6.66 2.61
CA MET A 148 3.32 6.49 3.65
C MET A 148 3.83 5.70 4.85
N GLY A 149 4.65 4.67 4.63
CA GLY A 149 5.29 3.90 5.71
C GLY A 149 6.24 4.75 6.56
N ALA A 150 7.02 5.64 5.94
CA ALA A 150 7.96 6.53 6.61
C ALA A 150 7.25 7.70 7.31
N ALA A 151 6.35 8.40 6.63
CA ALA A 151 5.68 9.58 7.15
C ALA A 151 4.58 9.25 8.19
N TYR A 152 3.98 8.06 8.11
CA TYR A 152 2.84 7.65 8.96
C TYR A 152 3.00 6.24 9.53
N PRO A 153 4.13 5.90 10.20
CA PRO A 153 4.33 4.59 10.80
C PRO A 153 3.31 4.29 11.90
N ASP A 154 2.76 5.32 12.52
CA ASP A 154 1.72 5.26 13.54
C ASP A 154 0.30 5.04 12.96
N LEU A 155 0.13 5.05 11.65
CA LEU A 155 -1.14 4.81 10.99
C LEU A 155 -1.22 3.40 10.37
N TYR A 156 -0.15 2.96 9.70
CA TYR A 156 -0.14 1.70 8.96
C TYR A 156 0.58 0.60 9.74
N ALA A 157 -0.04 -0.56 9.89
CA ALA A 157 0.53 -1.72 10.58
C ALA A 157 1.67 -2.38 9.81
N ALA A 158 1.52 -2.48 8.50
CA ALA A 158 2.48 -3.00 7.53
C ALA A 158 2.25 -2.36 6.16
N ILE A 159 3.21 -2.50 5.25
CA ILE A 159 3.17 -1.92 3.90
C ILE A 159 3.46 -2.94 2.81
N ALA A 160 2.95 -2.70 1.59
CA ALA A 160 3.14 -3.58 0.44
C ALA A 160 3.54 -2.81 -0.83
N PRO A 161 4.77 -2.28 -0.95
CA PRO A 161 5.24 -1.67 -2.18
C PRO A 161 5.56 -2.74 -3.24
N ALA A 162 5.04 -2.59 -4.46
CA ALA A 162 5.35 -3.42 -5.60
C ALA A 162 5.99 -2.60 -6.71
N SER A 163 7.13 -3.07 -7.25
CA SER A 163 7.89 -2.42 -8.33
C SER A 163 8.09 -0.91 -8.12
N GLY A 164 8.31 -0.51 -6.85
CA GLY A 164 8.45 0.88 -6.41
C GLY A 164 9.84 1.19 -5.88
N ALA A 165 10.16 2.48 -5.80
CA ALA A 165 11.42 2.97 -5.28
C ALA A 165 11.42 3.12 -3.74
N PRO A 166 12.59 3.07 -3.09
CA PRO A 166 12.71 3.36 -1.66
C PRO A 166 12.41 4.83 -1.35
N TYR A 167 11.96 5.10 -0.12
CA TYR A 167 11.77 6.47 0.39
C TYR A 167 13.05 7.29 0.22
N ALA A 168 12.93 8.49 -0.37
CA ALA A 168 14.04 9.40 -0.63
C ALA A 168 15.21 8.78 -1.42
N LEU A 169 15.01 7.65 -2.11
CA LEU A 169 16.05 6.89 -2.82
C LEU A 169 17.21 6.42 -1.92
N ASP A 170 16.98 6.28 -0.62
CA ASP A 170 17.98 5.88 0.37
C ASP A 170 17.84 4.41 0.74
N ALA A 171 18.74 3.56 0.28
CA ALA A 171 18.75 2.13 0.59
C ALA A 171 19.20 1.81 2.03
N SER A 172 19.77 2.77 2.77
CA SER A 172 20.31 2.52 4.12
C SER A 172 19.24 2.48 5.22
N GLY A 173 18.05 3.02 4.94
CA GLY A 173 16.97 3.17 5.91
C GLY A 173 17.09 4.39 6.83
N ALA A 174 18.18 5.15 6.77
CA ALA A 174 18.38 6.29 7.64
C ALA A 174 17.35 7.40 7.40
N SER A 175 17.05 7.70 6.13
CA SER A 175 16.07 8.74 5.77
C SER A 175 14.65 8.37 6.20
N ALA A 176 14.24 7.12 6.05
CA ALA A 176 12.93 6.66 6.50
C ALA A 176 12.81 6.69 8.02
N ALA A 177 13.83 6.21 8.74
CA ALA A 177 13.88 6.30 10.21
C ALA A 177 13.85 7.76 10.71
N ALA A 178 14.55 8.67 10.04
CA ALA A 178 14.53 10.10 10.37
C ALA A 178 13.13 10.73 10.15
N GLU A 179 12.44 10.38 9.05
CA GLU A 179 11.06 10.85 8.77
C GLU A 179 10.06 10.35 9.81
N MET A 180 10.22 9.11 10.27
CA MET A 180 9.38 8.54 11.33
C MET A 180 9.47 9.36 12.64
N GLY A 181 10.67 9.86 12.98
CA GLY A 181 10.92 10.69 14.16
C GLY A 181 10.43 10.04 15.45
N ALA A 182 9.72 10.78 16.29
CA ALA A 182 9.18 10.27 17.56
C ALA A 182 8.13 9.16 17.42
N ARG A 183 7.70 8.84 16.20
CA ARG A 183 6.72 7.76 15.91
C ARG A 183 7.39 6.51 15.37
N ALA A 184 8.73 6.49 15.37
CA ALA A 184 9.52 5.40 14.84
C ALA A 184 9.15 4.05 15.48
N ARG A 185 8.99 3.07 14.64
CA ARG A 185 8.75 1.66 14.98
C ARG A 185 9.08 0.76 13.79
N PRO A 186 9.38 -0.51 13.99
CA PRO A 186 9.45 -1.45 12.88
C PRO A 186 8.14 -1.50 12.09
N VAL A 187 8.26 -1.47 10.74
CA VAL A 187 7.14 -1.53 9.80
C VAL A 187 7.35 -2.71 8.86
N PRO A 188 6.65 -3.83 9.08
CA PRO A 188 6.76 -4.99 8.23
C PRO A 188 6.44 -4.68 6.77
N VAL A 189 7.21 -5.27 5.85
CA VAL A 189 7.14 -4.99 4.43
C VAL A 189 6.96 -6.25 3.57
N PHE A 190 5.97 -6.22 2.70
CA PHE A 190 5.78 -7.19 1.62
C PHE A 190 6.16 -6.55 0.30
N LEU A 191 7.21 -7.01 -0.35
CA LEU A 191 7.72 -6.48 -1.61
C LEU A 191 7.51 -7.46 -2.75
N LEU A 192 7.07 -6.95 -3.90
CA LEU A 192 7.05 -7.66 -5.17
C LEU A 192 7.93 -6.91 -6.18
N GLN A 193 8.77 -7.66 -6.93
CA GLN A 193 9.65 -7.10 -7.95
C GLN A 193 9.87 -8.06 -9.11
N GLY A 194 9.63 -7.60 -10.33
CA GLY A 194 10.03 -8.29 -11.54
C GLY A 194 11.55 -8.23 -11.77
N VAL A 195 12.16 -9.35 -12.12
CA VAL A 195 13.61 -9.39 -12.42
C VAL A 195 13.90 -8.76 -13.76
N ALA A 196 12.98 -8.87 -14.72
CA ALA A 196 13.08 -8.26 -16.05
C ALA A 196 12.44 -6.87 -16.13
N ASP A 197 12.07 -6.27 -15.00
CA ASP A 197 11.49 -4.91 -14.94
C ASP A 197 12.49 -3.88 -15.45
N GLU A 198 12.18 -3.22 -16.58
CA GLU A 198 13.01 -2.21 -17.22
C GLU A 198 12.72 -0.78 -16.73
N ILE A 199 11.63 -0.58 -16.01
CA ILE A 199 11.19 0.74 -15.49
C ILE A 199 11.64 0.90 -14.04
N SER A 200 11.16 0.01 -13.16
CA SER A 200 11.64 -0.12 -11.79
C SER A 200 12.62 -1.28 -11.73
N VAL A 201 13.82 -1.06 -12.24
CA VAL A 201 14.82 -2.13 -12.41
C VAL A 201 15.07 -2.88 -11.09
N TYR A 202 15.36 -4.19 -11.19
CA TYR A 202 15.54 -5.07 -10.04
C TYR A 202 16.40 -4.50 -8.90
N PRO A 203 17.55 -3.81 -9.16
CA PRO A 203 18.31 -3.18 -8.09
C PRO A 203 17.54 -2.13 -7.27
N ILE A 204 16.55 -1.46 -7.86
CA ILE A 204 15.68 -0.50 -7.16
C ILE A 204 14.77 -1.25 -6.15
N GLY A 205 14.14 -2.34 -6.58
CA GLY A 205 13.34 -3.20 -5.68
C GLY A 205 14.19 -3.78 -4.55
N ARG A 206 15.42 -4.23 -4.85
CA ARG A 206 16.35 -4.71 -3.82
C ARG A 206 16.76 -3.59 -2.85
N SER A 207 17.00 -2.38 -3.35
CA SER A 207 17.27 -1.20 -2.52
C SER A 207 16.11 -0.85 -1.61
N ASN A 208 14.87 -1.01 -2.10
CA ASN A 208 13.66 -0.80 -1.32
C ASN A 208 13.57 -1.79 -0.14
N LEU A 209 13.82 -3.08 -0.39
CA LEU A 209 13.91 -4.07 0.69
C LEU A 209 14.99 -3.71 1.72
N LEU A 210 16.22 -3.42 1.26
CA LEU A 210 17.33 -3.07 2.15
C LEU A 210 17.01 -1.83 2.99
N GLN A 211 16.31 -0.84 2.41
CA GLN A 211 15.83 0.32 3.15
C GLN A 211 14.94 -0.09 4.32
N TRP A 212 13.94 -0.94 4.10
CA TRP A 212 12.99 -1.28 5.16
C TRP A 212 13.63 -2.16 6.24
N LEU A 213 14.46 -3.11 5.86
CA LEU A 213 15.23 -3.90 6.84
C LEU A 213 16.18 -3.00 7.64
N GLY A 214 16.89 -2.07 6.98
CA GLY A 214 17.77 -1.12 7.64
C GLY A 214 17.03 -0.04 8.44
N THR A 215 15.78 0.30 8.07
CA THR A 215 14.91 1.16 8.88
C THR A 215 14.49 0.44 10.15
N ASP A 216 14.02 -0.80 10.02
CA ASP A 216 13.55 -1.61 11.14
C ASP A 216 14.69 -1.91 12.14
N ASP A 217 15.91 -2.20 11.62
CA ASP A 217 17.13 -2.35 12.44
C ASP A 217 17.48 -1.09 13.25
N ARG A 218 17.19 0.11 12.70
CA ARG A 218 17.48 1.38 13.39
C ARG A 218 16.46 1.75 14.44
N VAL A 219 15.20 1.35 14.24
CA VAL A 219 14.08 1.83 15.05
C VAL A 219 13.61 0.83 16.10
N ASP A 220 14.11 -0.41 16.08
CA ASP A 220 13.73 -1.41 17.08
C ASP A 220 14.40 -1.16 18.44
N ASP A 221 15.67 -0.75 18.44
CA ASP A 221 16.43 -0.41 19.63
C ASP A 221 17.16 0.94 19.59
N GLY A 222 16.97 1.71 18.51
CA GLY A 222 17.61 3.02 18.26
C GLY A 222 19.01 2.94 17.69
N ARG A 223 19.46 1.78 17.18
CA ARG A 223 20.82 1.56 16.68
C ARG A 223 20.79 0.79 15.36
N ALA A 224 21.75 1.08 14.49
CA ALA A 224 22.03 0.28 13.30
C ALA A 224 23.07 -0.79 13.68
N ASN A 225 22.64 -1.92 14.21
CA ASN A 225 23.51 -2.95 14.78
C ASN A 225 23.33 -4.35 14.21
N GLY A 226 22.45 -4.50 13.20
CA GLY A 226 22.17 -5.79 12.55
C GLY A 226 21.18 -6.67 13.31
N SER A 227 20.38 -6.11 14.22
CA SER A 227 19.29 -6.80 14.91
C SER A 227 18.23 -7.33 13.93
N VAL A 228 18.11 -6.66 12.77
CA VAL A 228 17.32 -7.12 11.62
C VAL A 228 18.26 -7.54 10.50
N SER A 229 18.29 -8.86 10.22
CA SER A 229 19.19 -9.43 9.22
C SER A 229 18.79 -9.04 7.81
N VAL A 230 19.76 -8.64 6.99
CA VAL A 230 19.61 -8.47 5.54
C VAL A 230 19.81 -9.78 4.75
N VAL A 231 20.16 -10.86 5.46
CA VAL A 231 20.22 -12.22 4.91
C VAL A 231 18.87 -12.89 5.14
N PRO A 232 18.23 -13.45 4.10
CA PRO A 232 16.94 -14.09 4.27
C PRO A 232 17.05 -15.29 5.21
N ALA A 233 16.08 -15.43 6.12
CA ALA A 233 15.93 -16.60 6.98
C ALA A 233 15.51 -17.84 6.17
N THR A 234 14.72 -17.62 5.12
CA THR A 234 14.31 -18.65 4.16
C THR A 234 14.24 -18.08 2.75
N THR A 235 14.57 -18.95 1.77
CA THR A 235 14.36 -18.67 0.34
C THR A 235 13.64 -19.88 -0.26
N VAL A 236 12.42 -19.68 -0.73
CA VAL A 236 11.53 -20.72 -1.23
C VAL A 236 11.12 -20.43 -2.67
N PRO A 237 11.47 -21.30 -3.64
CA PRO A 237 10.91 -21.21 -4.97
C PRO A 237 9.46 -21.69 -4.96
N GLN A 238 8.58 -20.94 -5.63
CA GLN A 238 7.18 -21.31 -5.89
C GLN A 238 7.01 -21.54 -7.39
N LEU A 239 6.53 -22.71 -7.75
CA LEU A 239 6.23 -23.04 -9.15
C LEU A 239 4.91 -22.37 -9.58
N PRO A 240 4.73 -22.13 -10.89
CA PRO A 240 3.47 -21.68 -11.42
C PRO A 240 2.31 -22.60 -11.00
N GLY A 241 1.19 -22.02 -10.65
CA GLY A 241 0.03 -22.75 -10.15
C GLY A 241 -1.21 -21.87 -10.09
N PRO A 242 -2.27 -22.35 -9.42
CA PRO A 242 -3.51 -21.59 -9.30
C PRO A 242 -3.34 -20.23 -8.62
N ASP A 243 -2.29 -20.08 -7.81
CA ASP A 243 -2.04 -18.87 -7.02
C ASP A 243 -1.13 -17.86 -7.74
N SER A 244 -0.33 -18.30 -8.70
CA SER A 244 0.45 -17.42 -9.55
C SER A 244 0.73 -18.10 -10.90
N PRO A 245 0.47 -17.44 -12.04
CA PRO A 245 0.79 -17.99 -13.36
C PRO A 245 2.29 -17.99 -13.64
N LEU A 246 3.09 -17.28 -12.84
CA LEU A 246 4.54 -17.18 -12.97
C LEU A 246 5.25 -17.87 -11.80
N PRO A 247 6.45 -18.40 -12.02
CA PRO A 247 7.30 -18.86 -10.92
C PRO A 247 7.69 -17.66 -10.06
N LEU A 248 7.73 -17.87 -8.75
CA LEU A 248 8.18 -16.85 -7.78
C LEU A 248 9.35 -17.40 -6.97
N VAL A 249 10.19 -16.50 -6.48
CA VAL A 249 11.12 -16.78 -5.39
C VAL A 249 10.70 -15.91 -4.21
N VAL A 250 10.43 -16.53 -3.08
CA VAL A 250 10.02 -15.86 -1.85
C VAL A 250 11.16 -15.89 -0.85
N GLU A 251 11.75 -14.75 -0.57
CA GLU A 251 12.69 -14.53 0.52
C GLU A 251 11.94 -14.01 1.75
N SER A 252 12.18 -14.59 2.91
CA SER A 252 11.59 -14.15 4.19
C SER A 252 12.66 -13.65 5.14
N TYR A 253 12.43 -12.52 5.78
CA TYR A 253 13.36 -11.83 6.67
C TYR A 253 12.75 -11.70 8.06
N ARG A 254 13.55 -12.02 9.08
CA ARG A 254 13.11 -12.02 10.48
C ARG A 254 14.01 -11.17 11.35
N ALA A 255 13.42 -10.55 12.38
CA ALA A 255 14.18 -9.95 13.47
C ALA A 255 14.82 -11.02 14.37
N GLY A 256 15.72 -10.61 15.24
CA GLY A 256 16.40 -11.50 16.19
C GLY A 256 15.46 -12.24 17.16
N ASP A 257 14.26 -11.72 17.41
CA ASP A 257 13.19 -12.34 18.19
C ASP A 257 12.34 -13.36 17.39
N GLY A 258 12.70 -13.61 16.12
CA GLY A 258 12.01 -14.53 15.22
C GLY A 258 10.82 -13.92 14.48
N CYS A 259 10.47 -12.67 14.74
CA CYS A 259 9.35 -11.99 14.07
C CYS A 259 9.61 -11.81 12.58
N LEU A 260 8.63 -12.17 11.75
CA LEU A 260 8.67 -11.92 10.31
C LEU A 260 8.53 -10.42 10.06
N LEU A 261 9.54 -9.79 9.49
CA LEU A 261 9.53 -8.35 9.18
C LEU A 261 9.46 -8.08 7.68
N GLY A 262 9.94 -8.98 6.84
CA GLY A 262 9.93 -8.76 5.41
C GLY A 262 9.69 -10.03 4.62
N GLN A 263 8.94 -9.88 3.52
CA GLN A 263 8.91 -10.83 2.42
C GLN A 263 9.26 -10.10 1.13
N PHE A 264 10.17 -10.67 0.37
CA PHE A 264 10.54 -10.18 -0.95
C PHE A 264 10.26 -11.26 -1.99
N LEU A 265 9.30 -10.97 -2.84
CA LEU A 265 8.88 -11.84 -3.91
C LEU A 265 9.49 -11.35 -5.21
N THR A 266 10.16 -12.23 -5.92
CA THR A 266 10.67 -11.94 -7.26
C THR A 266 10.03 -12.87 -8.28
N SER A 267 9.68 -12.31 -9.43
CA SER A 267 9.18 -13.01 -10.61
C SER A 267 10.12 -12.77 -11.80
N PRO A 268 10.11 -13.60 -12.84
CA PRO A 268 10.83 -13.31 -14.10
C PRO A 268 10.18 -12.20 -14.93
N ALA A 269 9.14 -11.55 -14.42
CA ALA A 269 8.28 -10.64 -15.16
C ALA A 269 8.92 -9.28 -15.44
N GLU A 270 8.40 -8.62 -16.47
CA GLU A 270 8.59 -7.21 -16.79
C GLU A 270 7.64 -6.34 -15.95
N HIS A 271 7.90 -5.03 -15.90
CA HIS A 271 7.11 -4.07 -15.12
C HIS A 271 5.59 -4.20 -15.33
N LEU A 272 5.16 -4.24 -16.60
CA LEU A 272 3.74 -4.30 -16.94
C LEU A 272 3.07 -5.59 -16.46
N VAL A 273 3.79 -6.71 -16.50
CA VAL A 273 3.29 -8.03 -16.10
C VAL A 273 3.12 -8.10 -14.59
N ASP A 274 4.05 -7.53 -13.81
CA ASP A 274 3.88 -7.41 -12.36
C ASP A 274 2.64 -6.59 -12.00
N GLY A 275 2.37 -5.51 -12.74
CA GLY A 275 1.14 -4.75 -12.62
C GLY A 275 -0.11 -5.59 -12.90
N LEU A 276 -0.11 -6.38 -13.98
CA LEU A 276 -1.23 -7.27 -14.33
C LEU A 276 -1.47 -8.33 -13.26
N LEU A 277 -0.41 -8.93 -12.70
CA LEU A 277 -0.53 -9.91 -11.61
C LEU A 277 -1.19 -9.33 -10.35
N LEU A 278 -1.03 -8.03 -10.12
CA LEU A 278 -1.66 -7.36 -8.97
C LEU A 278 -3.07 -6.86 -9.27
N TYR A 279 -3.44 -6.73 -10.53
CA TYR A 279 -4.69 -6.10 -10.95
C TYR A 279 -5.71 -7.06 -11.56
N GLU A 280 -5.26 -8.20 -12.09
CA GLU A 280 -6.14 -9.13 -12.78
C GLU A 280 -6.50 -10.34 -11.93
N ASP A 281 -7.60 -11.01 -12.30
CA ASP A 281 -8.06 -12.25 -11.68
C ASP A 281 -7.02 -13.39 -11.73
N THR A 282 -6.10 -13.35 -12.70
CA THR A 282 -4.99 -14.29 -12.82
C THR A 282 -3.98 -14.19 -11.68
N GLY A 283 -3.94 -13.04 -10.98
CA GLY A 283 -3.02 -12.78 -9.87
C GLY A 283 -3.67 -12.90 -8.48
N LEU A 284 -4.89 -13.42 -8.35
CA LEU A 284 -5.59 -13.50 -7.05
C LEU A 284 -4.79 -14.23 -5.96
N GLY A 285 -4.02 -15.24 -6.32
CA GLY A 285 -3.17 -15.95 -5.36
C GLY A 285 -2.07 -15.05 -4.79
N LEU A 286 -1.42 -14.25 -5.62
CA LEU A 286 -0.42 -13.28 -5.18
C LEU A 286 -1.04 -12.20 -4.29
N GLN A 287 -2.23 -11.72 -4.64
CA GLN A 287 -2.97 -10.76 -3.81
C GLN A 287 -3.39 -11.37 -2.47
N ARG A 288 -3.82 -12.64 -2.44
CA ARG A 288 -4.09 -13.37 -1.19
C ARG A 288 -2.83 -13.50 -0.34
N GLN A 289 -1.70 -13.90 -0.93
CA GLN A 289 -0.42 -14.02 -0.23
C GLN A 289 0.02 -12.68 0.37
N MET A 290 -0.10 -11.59 -0.38
CA MET A 290 0.14 -10.24 0.11
C MET A 290 -0.77 -9.89 1.30
N MET A 291 -2.06 -10.13 1.17
CA MET A 291 -3.00 -9.83 2.25
C MET A 291 -2.84 -10.74 3.45
N ASP A 292 -2.52 -12.01 3.26
CA ASP A 292 -2.23 -12.94 4.37
C ASP A 292 -1.00 -12.47 5.17
N PHE A 293 0.07 -11.99 4.49
CA PHE A 293 1.20 -11.33 5.16
C PHE A 293 0.75 -10.08 5.93
N LEU A 294 0.04 -9.15 5.27
CA LEU A 294 -0.37 -7.90 5.91
C LEU A 294 -1.27 -8.16 7.12
N LEU A 295 -2.27 -9.03 6.99
CA LEU A 295 -3.24 -9.34 8.04
C LEU A 295 -2.62 -10.04 9.26
N ALA A 296 -1.46 -10.70 9.09
CA ALA A 296 -0.68 -11.26 10.19
C ALA A 296 -0.02 -10.20 11.08
N HIS A 297 0.06 -8.94 10.62
CA HIS A 297 0.70 -7.85 11.33
C HIS A 297 -0.32 -6.88 11.92
N ARG A 298 -0.10 -6.49 13.19
CA ARG A 298 -0.93 -5.53 13.91
C ARG A 298 -0.07 -4.44 14.54
N ARG A 299 -0.56 -3.21 14.53
CA ARG A 299 0.08 -2.09 15.22
C ARG A 299 -0.26 -2.12 16.71
N GLY A 300 0.74 -1.89 17.57
CA GLY A 300 0.54 -1.73 19.03
C GLY A 300 0.20 -3.00 19.82
N GLY A 301 0.24 -4.18 19.18
CA GLY A 301 0.17 -5.47 19.85
C GLY A 301 1.55 -6.04 20.14
N PRO A 302 1.67 -7.12 20.95
CA PRO A 302 2.87 -7.94 20.91
C PRO A 302 3.13 -8.32 19.46
N ARG A 303 4.39 -8.39 19.03
CA ARG A 303 4.76 -8.72 17.65
C ARG A 303 4.18 -10.08 17.27
N GLN A 304 2.96 -10.10 16.72
CA GLN A 304 2.20 -11.33 16.47
C GLN A 304 2.63 -12.12 15.24
N ALA A 305 3.53 -11.55 14.44
CA ALA A 305 4.18 -12.31 13.36
C ALA A 305 5.38 -13.13 13.86
N CYS A 306 5.52 -13.28 15.16
CA CYS A 306 6.47 -14.12 15.83
C CYS A 306 5.80 -15.46 16.14
N GLY A 307 5.82 -16.38 15.20
CA GLY A 307 5.28 -17.73 15.38
C GLY A 307 6.26 -18.74 14.87
#